data_cfba1d3abad0e76e34b9f68621b33a9e
#
_entry.id   cfba1d3abad0e76e34b9f68621b33a9e
#
_cell.length_a   1.000
_cell.length_b   1.000
_cell.length_c   1.000
_cell.angle_alpha   90.00
_cell.angle_beta   90.00
_cell.angle_gamma   90.00
#
_symmetry.space_group_name_H-M   'P 1'
#
loop_
_entity.id
_entity.type
_entity.pdbx_description
1 polymer ?
#
loop_
_entity_poly.entity_id
_entity_poly.type
_entity_poly.pdbx_seq_one_letter_code
_entity_poly.pdbx_strand_id
1 'polypeptide(L)'
;MGFKVFRVVESRLDRNPVPVSPEPVRARRLLPPTAAFAGSGAVFAALYVAAGAPTPLLVVFEQQWHFPAWVLTVAFASYALGLLAALLVAGSLSDHIGRRPVLVGSLLVELGAMVMFVFAPDIGWVIAARTVQGIATGAATSAFSASVVEHAPEQHKRLGTITTSIAPAGGLGLGALLTGVAVQFSGHASVIVFTALAVITAVGTGVAAFSAETVSTRPGAVRSLIPRISVPKAARREFAASIPVHMAAWMLAGLFMGLVPTIIRDLLDLHSGLLNGATVFIQPAAAAVAWTDLRRPSSISPRR
;
A
#
# COMPACT_ATOMS: atom_id res chain seq x y z
N MET A 1 53.62 51.65 -16.69
CA MET A 1 53.32 51.47 -15.25
C MET A 1 51.85 51.01 -15.09
N GLY A 2 51.54 49.86 -15.67
CA GLY A 2 50.17 49.41 -15.81
C GLY A 2 49.93 47.88 -15.83
N PHE A 3 50.94 47.06 -15.42
CA PHE A 3 50.91 45.61 -15.58
C PHE A 3 50.93 44.80 -14.26
N LYS A 4 50.93 45.44 -13.10
CA LYS A 4 51.03 44.77 -11.80
C LYS A 4 49.74 44.71 -11.01
N VAL A 5 48.66 45.41 -11.40
CA VAL A 5 47.39 45.44 -10.64
C VAL A 5 46.44 44.31 -11.07
N PHE A 6 46.58 43.78 -12.27
CA PHE A 6 45.68 42.71 -12.77
C PHE A 6 45.97 41.31 -12.22
N ARG A 7 47.18 41.05 -11.70
CA ARG A 7 47.56 39.71 -11.19
C ARG A 7 47.17 39.42 -9.73
N VAL A 8 46.71 40.42 -8.99
CA VAL A 8 46.27 40.27 -7.59
C VAL A 8 44.79 39.98 -7.48
N VAL A 9 43.99 40.26 -8.49
CA VAL A 9 42.55 40.04 -8.51
C VAL A 9 42.23 38.60 -8.95
N GLU A 10 43.00 37.98 -9.81
CA GLU A 10 42.79 36.59 -10.25
C GLU A 10 43.09 35.53 -9.17
N SER A 11 44.02 35.84 -8.23
CA SER A 11 44.34 34.87 -7.15
C SER A 11 43.31 34.76 -6.02
N ARG A 12 42.24 35.56 -6.03
CA ARG A 12 41.16 35.50 -5.05
C ARG A 12 39.86 34.84 -5.54
N LEU A 13 39.76 34.52 -6.84
CA LEU A 13 38.60 33.88 -7.44
C LEU A 13 38.68 32.35 -7.50
N ASP A 14 39.85 31.79 -7.19
CA ASP A 14 40.10 30.34 -7.23
C ASP A 14 39.93 29.65 -5.85
N ARG A 15 39.00 30.17 -5.03
CA ARG A 15 38.44 29.38 -3.93
C ARG A 15 37.30 28.58 -4.53
N ASN A 16 37.61 27.47 -5.18
CA ASN A 16 36.63 26.39 -5.35
C ASN A 16 35.92 26.21 -4.04
N PRO A 17 34.57 26.32 -3.97
CA PRO A 17 33.86 25.94 -2.78
C PRO A 17 34.23 24.48 -2.52
N VAL A 18 34.89 24.23 -1.39
CA VAL A 18 35.14 22.85 -0.92
C VAL A 18 33.79 22.15 -1.03
N PRO A 19 33.71 21.08 -1.82
CA PRO A 19 32.46 20.33 -1.87
C PRO A 19 32.18 19.88 -0.44
N VAL A 20 31.18 20.51 0.20
CA VAL A 20 30.66 20.07 1.47
C VAL A 20 30.05 18.71 1.15
N SER A 21 30.83 17.67 1.33
CA SER A 21 30.31 16.31 1.31
C SER A 21 29.10 16.32 2.26
N PRO A 22 27.90 15.94 1.79
CA PRO A 22 26.78 15.84 2.70
C PRO A 22 27.23 14.91 3.82
N GLU A 23 27.26 15.41 5.06
CA GLU A 23 27.56 14.56 6.21
C GLU A 23 26.68 13.32 6.10
N PRO A 24 27.27 12.11 6.17
CA PRO A 24 26.47 10.90 6.13
C PRO A 24 25.49 10.99 7.29
N VAL A 25 24.20 11.07 6.99
CA VAL A 25 23.14 10.97 7.99
C VAL A 25 23.45 9.71 8.78
N ARG A 26 23.96 9.86 10.01
CA ARG A 26 24.17 8.75 10.93
C ARG A 26 22.79 8.21 11.30
N ALA A 27 22.25 7.39 10.40
CA ALA A 27 21.04 6.64 10.63
C ALA A 27 21.30 5.77 11.86
N ARG A 28 20.64 6.07 12.95
CA ARG A 28 20.64 5.25 14.16
C ARG A 28 19.95 3.93 13.76
N ARG A 29 20.74 2.98 13.24
CA ARG A 29 20.27 1.66 12.83
C ARG A 29 19.94 0.89 14.10
N LEU A 30 18.68 0.74 14.40
CA LEU A 30 18.21 -0.08 15.52
C LEU A 30 17.94 -1.52 15.06
N LEU A 31 17.65 -1.73 13.75
CA LEU A 31 17.47 -3.04 13.14
C LEU A 31 18.56 -3.36 12.11
N PRO A 32 19.05 -4.62 12.05
CA PRO A 32 19.93 -5.05 10.97
C PRO A 32 19.24 -4.94 9.60
N PRO A 33 19.98 -4.70 8.49
CA PRO A 33 19.40 -4.47 7.17
C PRO A 33 18.44 -5.56 6.69
N THR A 34 18.77 -6.82 6.93
CA THR A 34 17.92 -7.98 6.59
C THR A 34 16.61 -7.99 7.36
N ALA A 35 16.65 -7.65 8.66
CA ALA A 35 15.45 -7.55 9.48
C ALA A 35 14.60 -6.34 9.09
N ALA A 36 15.22 -5.21 8.72
CA ALA A 36 14.53 -4.03 8.21
C ALA A 36 13.82 -4.33 6.89
N PHE A 37 14.48 -5.04 5.96
CA PHE A 37 13.89 -5.47 4.70
C PHE A 37 12.70 -6.42 4.91
N ALA A 38 12.93 -7.52 5.66
CA ALA A 38 11.88 -8.51 5.92
C ALA A 38 10.71 -7.90 6.70
N GLY A 39 11.01 -7.08 7.72
CA GLY A 39 10.01 -6.38 8.51
C GLY A 39 9.19 -5.40 7.68
N SER A 40 9.82 -4.57 6.85
CA SER A 40 9.09 -3.64 5.97
C SER A 40 8.20 -4.37 4.97
N GLY A 41 8.70 -5.47 4.37
CA GLY A 41 7.92 -6.30 3.45
C GLY A 41 6.73 -6.97 4.15
N ALA A 42 6.93 -7.51 5.34
CA ALA A 42 5.86 -8.15 6.14
C ALA A 42 4.80 -7.13 6.57
N VAL A 43 5.19 -5.95 7.04
CA VAL A 43 4.26 -4.88 7.43
C VAL A 43 3.49 -4.36 6.22
N PHE A 44 4.15 -4.23 5.07
CA PHE A 44 3.49 -3.84 3.83
C PHE A 44 2.44 -4.86 3.38
N ALA A 45 2.76 -6.15 3.47
CA ALA A 45 1.78 -7.21 3.20
C ALA A 45 0.63 -7.20 4.21
N ALA A 46 0.92 -7.04 5.51
CA ALA A 46 -0.07 -6.97 6.57
C ALA A 46 -1.05 -5.80 6.41
N LEU A 47 -0.57 -4.66 5.91
CA LEU A 47 -1.40 -3.49 5.60
C LEU A 47 -2.49 -3.85 4.56
N TYR A 48 -2.14 -4.61 3.52
CA TYR A 48 -3.11 -5.05 2.51
C TYR A 48 -3.96 -6.22 3.00
N VAL A 49 -3.47 -7.07 3.89
CA VAL A 49 -4.29 -8.06 4.59
C VAL A 49 -5.39 -7.35 5.39
N ALA A 50 -5.03 -6.29 6.12
CA ALA A 50 -6.00 -5.47 6.85
C ALA A 50 -7.01 -4.81 5.90
N ALA A 51 -6.57 -4.33 4.73
CA ALA A 51 -7.45 -3.72 3.74
C ALA A 51 -8.47 -4.70 3.12
N GLY A 52 -8.11 -5.97 2.99
CA GLY A 52 -8.99 -7.03 2.46
C GLY A 52 -9.97 -7.61 3.49
N ALA A 53 -9.62 -7.56 4.76
CA ALA A 53 -10.36 -8.19 5.85
C ALA A 53 -11.84 -7.75 5.99
N PRO A 54 -12.23 -6.48 5.80
CA PRO A 54 -13.63 -6.07 5.93
C PRO A 54 -14.59 -6.71 4.92
N THR A 55 -14.09 -7.16 3.75
CA THR A 55 -14.95 -7.61 2.65
C THR A 55 -15.94 -8.72 3.04
N PRO A 56 -15.55 -9.86 3.65
CA PRO A 56 -16.52 -10.87 4.09
C PRO A 56 -17.39 -10.40 5.25
N LEU A 57 -16.89 -9.50 6.11
CA LEU A 57 -17.65 -8.98 7.24
C LEU A 57 -18.74 -8.00 6.80
N LEU A 58 -18.58 -7.29 5.68
CA LEU A 58 -19.62 -6.42 5.16
C LEU A 58 -20.93 -7.18 4.87
N VAL A 59 -20.83 -8.43 4.38
CA VAL A 59 -21.98 -9.30 4.16
C VAL A 59 -22.62 -9.70 5.49
N VAL A 60 -21.84 -9.94 6.53
CA VAL A 60 -22.35 -10.23 7.89
C VAL A 60 -23.04 -9.00 8.46
N PHE A 61 -22.48 -7.83 8.32
CA PHE A 61 -23.07 -6.57 8.76
C PHE A 61 -24.38 -6.24 8.02
N GLU A 62 -24.46 -6.55 6.71
CA GLU A 62 -25.69 -6.40 5.94
C GLU A 62 -26.82 -7.24 6.54
N GLN A 63 -26.55 -8.48 6.90
CA GLN A 63 -27.50 -9.36 7.55
C GLN A 63 -27.88 -8.88 8.96
N GLN A 64 -26.93 -8.36 9.71
CA GLN A 64 -27.13 -7.92 11.09
C GLN A 64 -27.90 -6.60 11.18
N TRP A 65 -27.61 -5.64 10.30
CA TRP A 65 -28.13 -4.27 10.36
C TRP A 65 -29.17 -3.97 9.27
N HIS A 66 -29.50 -4.94 8.40
CA HIS A 66 -30.58 -4.88 7.40
C HIS A 66 -30.51 -3.63 6.50
N PHE A 67 -29.34 -3.23 6.04
CA PHE A 67 -29.17 -2.13 5.09
C PHE A 67 -29.21 -2.61 3.63
N PRO A 68 -29.56 -1.76 2.65
CA PRO A 68 -29.61 -2.12 1.24
C PRO A 68 -28.24 -2.51 0.67
N ALA A 69 -28.18 -3.51 -0.23
CA ALA A 69 -26.95 -4.05 -0.82
C ALA A 69 -26.05 -2.99 -1.50
N TRP A 70 -26.61 -1.89 -2.04
CA TRP A 70 -25.79 -0.82 -2.63
C TRP A 70 -24.83 -0.14 -1.63
N VAL A 71 -25.15 -0.20 -0.33
CA VAL A 71 -24.31 0.35 0.73
C VAL A 71 -22.96 -0.40 0.82
N LEU A 72 -22.94 -1.69 0.47
CA LEU A 72 -21.67 -2.46 0.35
C LEU A 72 -20.74 -1.81 -0.68
N THR A 73 -21.31 -1.38 -1.80
CA THR A 73 -20.55 -0.67 -2.84
C THR A 73 -20.02 0.67 -2.32
N VAL A 74 -20.80 1.40 -1.53
CA VAL A 74 -20.35 2.66 -0.90
C VAL A 74 -19.20 2.39 0.08
N ALA A 75 -19.31 1.36 0.91
CA ALA A 75 -18.25 0.99 1.85
C ALA A 75 -16.94 0.59 1.14
N PHE A 76 -17.03 -0.09 -0.01
CA PHE A 76 -15.87 -0.38 -0.85
C PHE A 76 -15.32 0.89 -1.51
N ALA A 77 -16.19 1.70 -2.10
CA ALA A 77 -15.79 2.93 -2.79
C ALA A 77 -15.14 3.95 -1.84
N SER A 78 -15.62 4.05 -0.60
CA SER A 78 -15.07 4.98 0.40
C SER A 78 -13.60 4.68 0.72
N TYR A 79 -13.24 3.40 0.83
CA TYR A 79 -11.84 2.97 0.96
C TYR A 79 -11.02 3.35 -0.30
N ALA A 80 -11.54 3.04 -1.49
CA ALA A 80 -10.82 3.30 -2.74
C ALA A 80 -10.61 4.80 -2.97
N LEU A 81 -11.60 5.63 -2.67
CA LEU A 81 -11.50 7.10 -2.76
C LEU A 81 -10.52 7.66 -1.72
N GLY A 82 -10.55 7.18 -0.48
CA GLY A 82 -9.58 7.55 0.56
C GLY A 82 -8.15 7.20 0.15
N LEU A 83 -7.94 5.99 -0.37
CA LEU A 83 -6.65 5.51 -0.87
C LEU A 83 -6.15 6.37 -2.03
N LEU A 84 -7.00 6.63 -3.03
CA LEU A 84 -6.63 7.45 -4.18
C LEU A 84 -6.29 8.89 -3.76
N ALA A 85 -7.11 9.51 -2.92
CA ALA A 85 -6.86 10.85 -2.41
C ALA A 85 -5.51 10.92 -1.66
N ALA A 86 -5.24 9.94 -0.78
CA ALA A 86 -3.98 9.88 -0.05
C ALA A 86 -2.78 9.64 -0.97
N LEU A 87 -2.88 8.77 -1.98
CA LEU A 87 -1.82 8.57 -2.98
C LEU A 87 -1.51 9.86 -3.75
N LEU A 88 -2.53 10.61 -4.13
CA LEU A 88 -2.35 11.86 -4.88
C LEU A 88 -1.73 12.97 -4.02
N VAL A 89 -2.11 13.05 -2.74
CA VAL A 89 -1.69 14.12 -1.83
C VAL A 89 -0.39 13.77 -1.12
N ALA A 90 -0.31 12.57 -0.53
CA ALA A 90 0.81 12.15 0.31
C ALA A 90 1.89 11.35 -0.43
N GLY A 91 1.69 11.05 -1.72
CA GLY A 91 2.58 10.17 -2.49
C GLY A 91 4.04 10.62 -2.52
N SER A 92 4.29 11.93 -2.57
CA SER A 92 5.65 12.51 -2.55
C SER A 92 6.08 13.04 -1.17
N LEU A 93 5.22 12.98 -0.17
CA LEU A 93 5.49 13.52 1.16
C LEU A 93 6.69 12.84 1.81
N SER A 94 6.78 11.52 1.67
CA SER A 94 7.87 10.72 2.24
C SER A 94 9.25 11.05 1.68
N ASP A 95 9.34 11.65 0.49
CA ASP A 95 10.58 12.13 -0.12
C ASP A 95 11.08 13.45 0.52
N HIS A 96 10.21 14.17 1.23
CA HIS A 96 10.52 15.46 1.86
C HIS A 96 10.73 15.35 3.36
N ILE A 97 9.89 14.63 4.07
CA ILE A 97 9.96 14.52 5.54
C ILE A 97 10.61 13.23 6.03
N GLY A 98 10.96 12.32 5.10
CA GLY A 98 11.52 11.00 5.41
C GLY A 98 10.51 9.87 5.30
N ARG A 99 11.01 8.66 5.05
CA ARG A 99 10.16 7.45 4.94
C ARG A 99 9.54 7.08 6.29
N ARG A 100 10.38 7.03 7.33
CA ARG A 100 9.98 6.58 8.68
C ARG A 100 8.80 7.37 9.28
N PRO A 101 8.79 8.73 9.33
CA PRO A 101 7.66 9.45 9.91
C PRO A 101 6.35 9.24 9.14
N VAL A 102 6.41 9.11 7.81
CA VAL A 102 5.22 8.81 7.00
C VAL A 102 4.70 7.40 7.29
N LEU A 103 5.59 6.40 7.36
CA LEU A 103 5.22 5.02 7.69
C LEU A 103 4.59 4.91 9.08
N VAL A 104 5.22 5.48 10.10
CA VAL A 104 4.71 5.47 11.47
C VAL A 104 3.37 6.20 11.55
N GLY A 105 3.25 7.40 10.97
CA GLY A 105 2.02 8.17 10.97
C GLY A 105 0.87 7.43 10.27
N SER A 106 1.13 6.85 9.10
CA SER A 106 0.13 6.08 8.35
C SER A 106 -0.32 4.82 9.11
N LEU A 107 0.61 4.09 9.74
CA LEU A 107 0.27 2.91 10.54
C LEU A 107 -0.50 3.26 11.82
N LEU A 108 -0.25 4.41 12.43
CA LEU A 108 -1.05 4.89 13.55
C LEU A 108 -2.48 5.24 13.11
N VAL A 109 -2.66 5.83 11.92
CA VAL A 109 -3.99 6.07 11.34
C VAL A 109 -4.68 4.75 11.00
N GLU A 110 -3.95 3.76 10.47
CA GLU A 110 -4.47 2.41 10.22
C GLU A 110 -4.90 1.72 11.51
N LEU A 111 -4.10 1.83 12.58
CA LEU A 111 -4.46 1.33 13.90
C LEU A 111 -5.75 1.97 14.41
N GLY A 112 -5.90 3.29 14.22
CA GLY A 112 -7.15 4.00 14.52
C GLY A 112 -8.34 3.43 13.75
N ALA A 113 -8.17 3.12 12.45
CA ALA A 113 -9.21 2.48 11.65
C ALA A 113 -9.57 1.08 12.19
N MET A 114 -8.57 0.27 12.62
CA MET A 114 -8.85 -1.04 13.22
C MET A 114 -9.66 -0.91 14.51
N VAL A 115 -9.33 0.07 15.36
CA VAL A 115 -10.11 0.36 16.58
C VAL A 115 -11.54 0.80 16.22
N MET A 116 -11.70 1.64 15.19
CA MET A 116 -13.03 2.04 14.71
C MET A 116 -13.86 0.83 14.27
N PHE A 117 -13.27 -0.15 13.59
CA PHE A 117 -13.98 -1.38 13.19
C PHE A 117 -14.37 -2.25 14.38
N VAL A 118 -13.51 -2.36 15.41
CA VAL A 118 -13.83 -3.15 16.62
C VAL A 118 -15.06 -2.61 17.33
N PHE A 119 -15.21 -1.28 17.38
CA PHE A 119 -16.30 -0.61 18.10
C PHE A 119 -17.40 -0.08 17.18
N ALA A 120 -17.49 -0.55 15.95
CA ALA A 120 -18.49 -0.09 14.98
C ALA A 120 -19.93 -0.44 15.41
N PRO A 121 -20.78 0.55 15.70
CA PRO A 121 -22.16 0.32 16.10
C PRO A 121 -23.11 0.15 14.91
N ASP A 122 -22.75 0.68 13.74
CA ASP A 122 -23.57 0.71 12.53
C ASP A 122 -22.71 0.79 11.26
N ILE A 123 -23.38 0.69 10.11
CA ILE A 123 -22.71 0.72 8.79
C ILE A 123 -22.09 2.09 8.47
N GLY A 124 -22.65 3.19 8.95
CA GLY A 124 -22.05 4.53 8.74
C GLY A 124 -20.68 4.63 9.40
N TRP A 125 -20.53 4.07 10.59
CA TRP A 125 -19.25 3.98 11.29
C TRP A 125 -18.24 3.11 10.53
N VAL A 126 -18.70 1.98 9.96
CA VAL A 126 -17.87 1.12 9.11
C VAL A 126 -17.40 1.86 7.85
N ILE A 127 -18.27 2.64 7.20
CA ILE A 127 -17.91 3.47 6.03
C ILE A 127 -16.84 4.52 6.43
N ALA A 128 -17.00 5.16 7.57
CA ALA A 128 -16.00 6.09 8.10
C ALA A 128 -14.66 5.40 8.36
N ALA A 129 -14.68 4.23 9.02
CA ALA A 129 -13.48 3.41 9.25
C ALA A 129 -12.80 2.99 7.93
N ARG A 130 -13.57 2.61 6.90
CA ARG A 130 -13.07 2.30 5.55
C ARG A 130 -12.39 3.51 4.90
N THR A 131 -12.96 4.71 5.05
CA THR A 131 -12.35 5.94 4.54
C THR A 131 -11.00 6.22 5.20
N VAL A 132 -10.95 6.13 6.55
CA VAL A 132 -9.72 6.32 7.34
C VAL A 132 -8.67 5.27 6.95
N GLN A 133 -9.09 4.00 6.83
CA GLN A 133 -8.25 2.89 6.38
C GLN A 133 -7.68 3.15 4.98
N GLY A 134 -8.50 3.62 4.04
CA GLY A 134 -8.06 3.96 2.69
C GLY A 134 -7.00 5.06 2.70
N ILE A 135 -7.20 6.12 3.48
CA ILE A 135 -6.23 7.21 3.64
C ILE A 135 -4.91 6.67 4.21
N ALA A 136 -4.97 5.85 5.26
CA ALA A 136 -3.79 5.24 5.86
C ALA A 136 -3.01 4.37 4.87
N THR A 137 -3.73 3.46 4.19
CA THR A 137 -3.15 2.56 3.17
C THR A 137 -2.53 3.34 2.01
N GLY A 138 -3.21 4.37 1.50
CA GLY A 138 -2.71 5.20 0.40
C GLY A 138 -1.43 5.95 0.77
N ALA A 139 -1.41 6.60 1.94
CA ALA A 139 -0.22 7.31 2.42
C ALA A 139 0.95 6.36 2.68
N ALA A 140 0.69 5.17 3.23
CA ALA A 140 1.71 4.16 3.51
C ALA A 140 2.27 3.51 2.24
N THR A 141 1.45 3.30 1.21
CA THR A 141 1.81 2.51 0.01
C THR A 141 3.04 3.06 -0.70
N SER A 142 3.10 4.37 -0.95
CA SER A 142 4.25 4.98 -1.62
C SER A 142 5.53 4.88 -0.78
N ALA A 143 5.43 5.13 0.52
CA ALA A 143 6.56 5.09 1.45
C ALA A 143 7.06 3.64 1.66
N PHE A 144 6.17 2.64 1.80
CA PHE A 144 6.56 1.23 1.91
C PHE A 144 7.17 0.70 0.62
N SER A 145 6.57 1.01 -0.54
CA SER A 145 7.11 0.56 -1.83
C SER A 145 8.55 1.02 -2.03
N ALA A 146 8.86 2.27 -1.69
CA ALA A 146 10.22 2.79 -1.75
C ALA A 146 11.11 2.14 -0.67
N SER A 147 10.65 2.10 0.59
CA SER A 147 11.40 1.55 1.73
C SER A 147 11.79 0.09 1.52
N VAL A 148 10.88 -0.76 1.02
CA VAL A 148 11.15 -2.18 0.74
C VAL A 148 12.23 -2.34 -0.33
N VAL A 149 12.19 -1.52 -1.39
CA VAL A 149 13.22 -1.57 -2.45
C VAL A 149 14.56 -1.03 -1.97
N GLU A 150 14.56 0.05 -1.18
CA GLU A 150 15.76 0.67 -0.61
C GLU A 150 16.47 -0.21 0.43
N HIS A 151 15.72 -0.96 1.24
CA HIS A 151 16.28 -1.91 2.21
C HIS A 151 16.65 -3.27 1.62
N ALA A 152 16.23 -3.55 0.37
CA ALA A 152 16.56 -4.82 -0.26
C ALA A 152 18.08 -4.96 -0.44
N PRO A 153 18.70 -6.08 0.02
CA PRO A 153 20.11 -6.35 -0.22
C PRO A 153 20.43 -6.30 -1.72
N GLU A 154 21.62 -5.83 -2.10
CA GLU A 154 22.04 -5.70 -3.50
C GLU A 154 21.84 -6.99 -4.32
N GLN A 155 22.14 -8.16 -3.70
CA GLN A 155 21.96 -9.47 -4.30
C GLN A 155 20.49 -9.87 -4.47
N HIS A 156 19.55 -9.19 -3.80
CA HIS A 156 18.13 -9.52 -3.72
C HIS A 156 17.20 -8.36 -4.10
N LYS A 157 17.68 -7.33 -4.81
CA LYS A 157 16.85 -6.19 -5.26
C LYS A 157 15.58 -6.62 -6.01
N ARG A 158 15.67 -7.74 -6.75
CA ARG A 158 14.52 -8.34 -7.41
C ARG A 158 13.44 -8.79 -6.43
N LEU A 159 13.80 -9.26 -5.23
CA LEU A 159 12.82 -9.63 -4.19
C LEU A 159 12.05 -8.41 -3.70
N GLY A 160 12.70 -7.27 -3.53
CA GLY A 160 12.03 -6.01 -3.18
C GLY A 160 10.93 -5.65 -4.17
N THR A 161 11.25 -5.68 -5.48
CA THR A 161 10.27 -5.41 -6.55
C THR A 161 9.14 -6.44 -6.59
N ILE A 162 9.45 -7.72 -6.40
CA ILE A 162 8.44 -8.79 -6.35
C ILE A 162 7.49 -8.57 -5.16
N THR A 163 8.03 -8.29 -3.97
CA THR A 163 7.25 -8.03 -2.76
C THR A 163 6.29 -6.86 -2.96
N THR A 164 6.78 -5.74 -3.51
CA THR A 164 5.93 -4.55 -3.74
C THR A 164 4.86 -4.78 -4.81
N SER A 165 5.08 -5.70 -5.74
CA SER A 165 4.09 -6.04 -6.78
C SER A 165 3.02 -7.03 -6.30
N ILE A 166 3.40 -8.00 -5.47
CA ILE A 166 2.50 -9.08 -5.04
C ILE A 166 1.74 -8.72 -3.76
N ALA A 167 2.36 -7.98 -2.83
CA ALA A 167 1.75 -7.68 -1.55
C ALA A 167 0.37 -7.00 -1.65
N PRO A 168 0.11 -6.05 -2.56
CA PRO A 168 -1.21 -5.44 -2.67
C PRO A 168 -2.31 -6.45 -3.00
N ALA A 169 -2.18 -7.15 -4.11
CA ALA A 169 -3.20 -8.10 -4.57
C ALA A 169 -3.26 -9.33 -3.65
N GLY A 170 -2.11 -9.93 -3.33
CA GLY A 170 -2.04 -11.10 -2.47
C GLY A 170 -2.51 -10.82 -1.05
N GLY A 171 -2.16 -9.66 -0.50
CA GLY A 171 -2.59 -9.23 0.83
C GLY A 171 -4.11 -9.06 0.91
N LEU A 172 -4.71 -8.32 -0.04
CA LEU A 172 -6.17 -8.16 -0.12
C LEU A 172 -6.91 -9.51 -0.14
N GLY A 173 -6.47 -10.42 -1.03
CA GLY A 173 -7.07 -11.74 -1.14
C GLY A 173 -6.89 -12.56 0.13
N LEU A 174 -5.68 -12.60 0.68
CA LEU A 174 -5.40 -13.34 1.92
C LEU A 174 -6.20 -12.80 3.10
N GLY A 175 -6.33 -11.47 3.22
CA GLY A 175 -7.15 -10.85 4.26
C GLY A 175 -8.61 -11.26 4.19
N ALA A 176 -9.19 -11.25 2.98
CA ALA A 176 -10.55 -11.71 2.77
C ALA A 176 -10.71 -13.21 3.07
N LEU A 177 -9.75 -14.05 2.64
CA LEU A 177 -9.79 -15.48 2.91
C LEU A 177 -9.73 -15.79 4.41
N LEU A 178 -8.76 -15.20 5.13
CA LEU A 178 -8.61 -15.42 6.58
C LEU A 178 -9.83 -14.92 7.36
N THR A 179 -10.39 -13.78 6.94
CA THR A 179 -11.63 -13.27 7.54
C THR A 179 -12.83 -14.17 7.23
N GLY A 180 -12.91 -14.71 6.00
CA GLY A 180 -13.94 -15.69 5.63
C GLY A 180 -13.88 -16.95 6.50
N VAL A 181 -12.66 -17.44 6.80
CA VAL A 181 -12.44 -18.53 7.75
C VAL A 181 -12.95 -18.14 9.16
N ALA A 182 -12.59 -16.94 9.64
CA ALA A 182 -13.04 -16.49 10.96
C ALA A 182 -14.58 -16.39 11.04
N VAL A 183 -15.23 -15.87 10.00
CA VAL A 183 -16.71 -15.81 9.89
C VAL A 183 -17.34 -17.20 9.91
N GLN A 184 -16.70 -18.19 9.27
CA GLN A 184 -17.21 -19.56 9.23
C GLN A 184 -17.24 -20.22 10.61
N PHE A 185 -16.25 -19.94 11.46
CA PHE A 185 -16.07 -20.66 12.73
C PHE A 185 -16.37 -19.84 13.98
N SER A 186 -16.70 -18.55 13.86
CA SER A 186 -16.92 -17.68 15.01
C SER A 186 -18.04 -16.65 14.79
N GLY A 187 -18.98 -16.59 15.73
CA GLY A 187 -20.01 -15.55 15.79
C GLY A 187 -19.44 -14.16 16.18
N HIS A 188 -18.18 -14.08 16.63
CA HIS A 188 -17.50 -12.84 17.00
C HIS A 188 -16.33 -12.51 16.04
N ALA A 189 -16.43 -12.96 14.79
CA ALA A 189 -15.38 -12.83 13.78
C ALA A 189 -14.88 -11.38 13.62
N SER A 190 -15.78 -10.40 13.64
CA SER A 190 -15.44 -8.98 13.52
C SER A 190 -14.46 -8.54 14.62
N VAL A 191 -14.77 -8.79 15.88
CA VAL A 191 -13.91 -8.41 17.02
C VAL A 191 -12.58 -9.13 16.95
N ILE A 192 -12.58 -10.44 16.68
CA ILE A 192 -11.36 -11.27 16.61
C ILE A 192 -10.43 -10.75 15.51
N VAL A 193 -10.96 -10.57 14.29
CA VAL A 193 -10.18 -10.17 13.13
C VAL A 193 -9.60 -8.77 13.31
N PHE A 194 -10.42 -7.79 13.68
CA PHE A 194 -9.93 -6.42 13.80
C PHE A 194 -9.03 -6.22 15.01
N THR A 195 -9.23 -6.95 16.11
CA THR A 195 -8.29 -6.94 17.25
C THR A 195 -6.94 -7.56 16.86
N ALA A 196 -6.94 -8.69 16.15
CA ALA A 196 -5.71 -9.31 15.67
C ALA A 196 -4.95 -8.38 14.71
N LEU A 197 -5.68 -7.74 13.77
CA LEU A 197 -5.09 -6.77 12.85
C LEU A 197 -4.58 -5.51 13.56
N ALA A 198 -5.28 -5.03 14.60
CA ALA A 198 -4.80 -3.93 15.42
C ALA A 198 -3.47 -4.27 16.11
N VAL A 199 -3.34 -5.46 16.67
CA VAL A 199 -2.08 -5.94 17.28
C VAL A 199 -0.97 -6.04 16.23
N ILE A 200 -1.25 -6.63 15.06
CA ILE A 200 -0.29 -6.74 13.95
C ILE A 200 0.16 -5.34 13.49
N THR A 201 -0.77 -4.40 13.33
CA THR A 201 -0.49 -3.02 12.93
C THR A 201 0.32 -2.29 14.00
N ALA A 202 0.04 -2.49 15.29
CA ALA A 202 0.81 -1.90 16.38
C ALA A 202 2.26 -2.43 16.40
N VAL A 203 2.46 -3.75 16.22
CA VAL A 203 3.79 -4.35 16.07
C VAL A 203 4.49 -3.79 14.83
N GLY A 204 3.77 -3.69 13.70
CA GLY A 204 4.28 -3.09 12.46
C GLY A 204 4.70 -1.64 12.62
N THR A 205 3.96 -0.87 13.41
CA THR A 205 4.31 0.52 13.78
C THR A 205 5.64 0.54 14.55
N GLY A 206 5.83 -0.38 15.49
CA GLY A 206 7.11 -0.58 16.18
C GLY A 206 8.25 -0.89 15.21
N VAL A 207 8.05 -1.85 14.29
CA VAL A 207 9.05 -2.18 13.25
C VAL A 207 9.41 -0.96 12.42
N ALA A 208 8.43 -0.20 11.94
CA ALA A 208 8.65 1.03 11.17
C ALA A 208 9.39 2.10 12.00
N ALA A 209 9.04 2.24 13.29
CA ALA A 209 9.68 3.20 14.19
C ALA A 209 11.16 2.88 14.48
N PHE A 210 11.54 1.60 14.49
CA PHE A 210 12.91 1.14 14.72
C PHE A 210 13.71 0.88 13.43
N SER A 211 13.09 1.02 12.26
CA SER A 211 13.77 0.95 10.96
C SER A 211 14.64 2.19 10.73
N ALA A 212 15.71 2.02 9.96
CA ALA A 212 16.58 3.13 9.60
C ALA A 212 15.86 4.11 8.67
N GLU A 213 16.08 5.42 8.87
CA GLU A 213 15.66 6.43 7.89
C GLU A 213 16.59 6.35 6.66
N THR A 214 16.00 6.27 5.47
CA THR A 214 16.74 6.15 4.21
C THR A 214 16.85 7.46 3.44
N VAL A 215 16.03 8.46 3.80
CA VAL A 215 15.92 9.72 3.07
C VAL A 215 16.25 10.90 3.98
N SER A 216 17.11 11.80 3.52
CA SER A 216 17.33 13.08 4.19
C SER A 216 16.15 14.03 3.97
N THR A 217 15.71 14.71 5.01
CA THR A 217 14.66 15.72 4.93
C THR A 217 15.02 16.84 3.98
N ARG A 218 14.02 17.29 3.17
CA ARG A 218 14.18 18.38 2.21
C ARG A 218 13.10 19.45 2.46
N PRO A 219 13.42 20.74 2.23
CA PRO A 219 12.41 21.79 2.31
C PRO A 219 11.33 21.61 1.24
N GLY A 220 10.09 22.05 1.52
CA GLY A 220 9.01 22.02 0.56
C GLY A 220 7.95 20.93 0.81
N ALA A 221 7.92 20.28 1.99
CA ALA A 221 6.94 19.25 2.36
C ALA A 221 5.48 19.71 2.15
N VAL A 222 5.11 20.94 2.54
CA VAL A 222 3.76 21.46 2.33
C VAL A 222 3.42 21.62 0.85
N ARG A 223 4.40 22.05 0.03
CA ARG A 223 4.22 22.18 -1.42
C ARG A 223 4.12 20.81 -2.12
N SER A 224 4.67 19.77 -1.54
CA SER A 224 4.56 18.40 -2.06
C SER A 224 3.17 17.80 -1.90
N LEU A 225 2.34 18.33 -1.00
CA LEU A 225 0.93 17.93 -0.84
C LEU A 225 0.03 18.39 -1.97
N ILE A 226 0.49 19.33 -2.81
CA ILE A 226 -0.27 19.75 -3.99
C ILE A 226 -0.12 18.68 -5.07
N PRO A 227 -1.21 17.99 -5.47
CA PRO A 227 -1.16 16.95 -6.49
C PRO A 227 -0.57 17.47 -7.80
N ARG A 228 0.47 16.79 -8.30
CA ARG A 228 1.09 17.11 -9.58
C ARG A 228 0.88 15.95 -10.53
N ILE A 229 -0.14 16.05 -11.38
CA ILE A 229 -0.38 15.07 -12.42
C ILE A 229 0.35 15.55 -13.68
N SER A 230 1.51 14.96 -13.95
CA SER A 230 2.29 15.28 -15.16
C SER A 230 2.74 14.00 -15.83
N VAL A 231 2.27 13.78 -17.05
CA VAL A 231 2.74 12.68 -17.90
C VAL A 231 3.67 13.27 -18.96
N PRO A 232 4.96 12.88 -18.99
CA PRO A 232 5.90 13.29 -20.03
C PRO A 232 5.35 13.02 -21.41
N LYS A 233 5.58 13.95 -22.35
CA LYS A 233 5.02 13.82 -23.72
C LYS A 233 5.37 12.47 -24.37
N ALA A 234 6.60 11.99 -24.16
CA ALA A 234 7.06 10.71 -24.69
C ALA A 234 6.28 9.50 -24.16
N ALA A 235 5.80 9.54 -22.92
CA ALA A 235 5.08 8.42 -22.27
C ALA A 235 3.55 8.52 -22.40
N ARG A 236 2.99 9.59 -22.98
CA ARG A 236 1.53 9.80 -23.01
C ARG A 236 0.77 8.73 -23.78
N ARG A 237 1.33 8.24 -24.89
CA ARG A 237 0.70 7.19 -25.71
C ARG A 237 0.60 5.89 -24.95
N GLU A 238 1.70 5.47 -24.30
CA GLU A 238 1.78 4.24 -23.50
C GLU A 238 0.89 4.35 -22.26
N PHE A 239 0.91 5.51 -21.60
CA PHE A 239 0.03 5.77 -20.46
C PHE A 239 -1.44 5.69 -20.87
N ALA A 240 -1.85 6.35 -21.97
CA ALA A 240 -3.21 6.28 -22.47
C ALA A 240 -3.65 4.86 -22.85
N ALA A 241 -2.75 4.07 -23.45
CA ALA A 241 -3.01 2.68 -23.79
C ALA A 241 -3.15 1.78 -22.55
N SER A 242 -2.53 2.13 -21.42
CA SER A 242 -2.64 1.37 -20.16
C SER A 242 -3.93 1.66 -19.38
N ILE A 243 -4.60 2.81 -19.61
CA ILE A 243 -5.81 3.21 -18.89
C ILE A 243 -6.94 2.17 -18.97
N PRO A 244 -7.34 1.66 -20.16
CA PRO A 244 -8.42 0.68 -20.25
C PRO A 244 -8.13 -0.60 -19.48
N VAL A 245 -6.88 -1.05 -19.51
CA VAL A 245 -6.43 -2.26 -18.80
C VAL A 245 -6.55 -2.08 -17.28
N HIS A 246 -6.08 -0.94 -16.77
CA HIS A 246 -6.20 -0.61 -15.35
C HIS A 246 -7.66 -0.44 -14.92
N MET A 247 -8.47 0.23 -15.73
CA MET A 247 -9.90 0.36 -15.46
C MET A 247 -10.59 -1.00 -15.41
N ALA A 248 -10.34 -1.88 -16.40
CA ALA A 248 -10.90 -3.24 -16.40
C ALA A 248 -10.46 -4.04 -15.17
N ALA A 249 -9.19 -3.96 -14.77
CA ALA A 249 -8.67 -4.63 -13.59
C ALA A 249 -9.36 -4.14 -12.30
N TRP A 250 -9.56 -2.84 -12.14
CA TRP A 250 -10.25 -2.26 -10.99
C TRP A 250 -11.76 -2.55 -10.98
N MET A 251 -12.41 -2.55 -12.15
CA MET A 251 -13.81 -2.95 -12.28
C MET A 251 -13.99 -4.42 -11.90
N LEU A 252 -13.08 -5.30 -12.37
CA LEU A 252 -13.10 -6.72 -12.02
C LEU A 252 -12.88 -6.92 -10.51
N ALA A 253 -11.92 -6.20 -9.92
CA ALA A 253 -11.70 -6.21 -8.48
C ALA A 253 -12.94 -5.77 -7.69
N GLY A 254 -13.59 -4.69 -8.12
CA GLY A 254 -14.84 -4.21 -7.53
C GLY A 254 -15.97 -5.23 -7.63
N LEU A 255 -16.09 -5.93 -8.77
CA LEU A 255 -17.06 -7.00 -8.96
C LEU A 255 -16.81 -8.16 -7.97
N PHE A 256 -15.58 -8.68 -7.92
CA PHE A 256 -15.23 -9.80 -7.04
C PHE A 256 -15.29 -9.45 -5.57
N MET A 257 -14.89 -8.25 -5.18
CA MET A 257 -14.91 -7.83 -3.77
C MET A 257 -16.27 -7.32 -3.30
N GLY A 258 -17.09 -6.77 -4.20
CA GLY A 258 -18.38 -6.16 -3.84
C GLY A 258 -19.61 -6.99 -4.15
N LEU A 259 -19.69 -7.61 -5.33
CA LEU A 259 -20.90 -8.24 -5.82
C LEU A 259 -20.89 -9.77 -5.78
N VAL A 260 -19.74 -10.41 -6.08
CA VAL A 260 -19.72 -11.88 -6.17
C VAL A 260 -20.13 -12.57 -4.86
N PRO A 261 -19.71 -12.13 -3.67
CA PRO A 261 -20.18 -12.72 -2.40
C PRO A 261 -21.70 -12.64 -2.24
N THR A 262 -22.32 -11.52 -2.63
CA THR A 262 -23.77 -11.32 -2.57
C THR A 262 -24.48 -12.21 -3.59
N ILE A 263 -23.97 -12.31 -4.82
CA ILE A 263 -24.51 -13.17 -5.87
C ILE A 263 -24.51 -14.65 -5.43
N ILE A 264 -23.41 -15.13 -4.84
CA ILE A 264 -23.28 -16.51 -4.37
C ILE A 264 -24.32 -16.79 -3.27
N ARG A 265 -24.49 -15.86 -2.35
CA ARG A 265 -25.48 -15.99 -1.28
C ARG A 265 -26.89 -15.99 -1.85
N ASP A 266 -27.26 -15.00 -2.65
CA ASP A 266 -28.66 -14.73 -3.03
C ASP A 266 -29.17 -15.63 -4.18
N LEU A 267 -28.29 -16.03 -5.12
CA LEU A 267 -28.67 -16.86 -6.26
C LEU A 267 -28.42 -18.36 -6.04
N LEU A 268 -27.38 -18.71 -5.26
CA LEU A 268 -26.98 -20.11 -5.04
C LEU A 268 -27.39 -20.60 -3.63
N ASP A 269 -27.95 -19.73 -2.79
CA ASP A 269 -28.34 -20.02 -1.40
C ASP A 269 -27.19 -20.60 -0.56
N LEU A 270 -25.96 -20.19 -0.87
CA LEU A 270 -24.74 -20.68 -0.22
C LEU A 270 -24.29 -19.70 0.88
N HIS A 271 -24.62 -20.01 2.12
CA HIS A 271 -24.31 -19.21 3.30
C HIS A 271 -23.00 -19.68 3.95
N SER A 272 -21.85 -19.46 3.28
CA SER A 272 -20.53 -19.88 3.78
C SER A 272 -19.56 -18.70 3.80
N GLY A 273 -19.04 -18.37 5.00
CA GLY A 273 -18.00 -17.35 5.17
C GLY A 273 -16.71 -17.71 4.40
N LEU A 274 -16.37 -19.01 4.38
CA LEU A 274 -15.22 -19.52 3.65
C LEU A 274 -15.36 -19.31 2.13
N LEU A 275 -16.54 -19.59 1.55
CA LEU A 275 -16.81 -19.35 0.14
C LEU A 275 -16.71 -17.86 -0.20
N ASN A 276 -17.28 -17.00 0.63
CA ASN A 276 -17.20 -15.54 0.43
C ASN A 276 -15.74 -15.05 0.45
N GLY A 277 -14.91 -15.53 1.37
CA GLY A 277 -13.50 -15.21 1.42
C GLY A 277 -12.72 -15.78 0.21
N ALA A 278 -13.01 -17.02 -0.19
CA ALA A 278 -12.37 -17.69 -1.30
C ALA A 278 -12.63 -17.00 -2.65
N THR A 279 -13.85 -16.51 -2.89
CA THR A 279 -14.19 -15.79 -4.13
C THR A 279 -13.38 -14.51 -4.30
N VAL A 280 -13.17 -13.78 -3.21
CA VAL A 280 -12.32 -12.59 -3.23
C VAL A 280 -10.85 -12.96 -3.45
N PHE A 281 -10.40 -14.11 -2.93
CA PHE A 281 -9.02 -14.58 -3.08
C PHE A 281 -8.71 -15.10 -4.50
N ILE A 282 -9.68 -15.66 -5.22
CA ILE A 282 -9.48 -16.26 -6.55
C ILE A 282 -8.86 -15.27 -7.54
N GLN A 283 -9.32 -14.02 -7.58
CA GLN A 283 -8.82 -13.01 -8.52
C GLN A 283 -7.32 -12.71 -8.33
N PRO A 284 -6.83 -12.36 -7.11
CA PRO A 284 -5.40 -12.13 -6.90
C PRO A 284 -4.57 -13.41 -7.05
N ALA A 285 -5.13 -14.58 -6.70
CA ALA A 285 -4.46 -15.86 -6.92
C ALA A 285 -4.27 -16.15 -8.40
N ALA A 286 -5.30 -15.96 -9.23
CA ALA A 286 -5.22 -16.11 -10.67
C ALA A 286 -4.21 -15.14 -11.31
N ALA A 287 -4.19 -13.88 -10.86
CA ALA A 287 -3.20 -12.90 -11.31
C ALA A 287 -1.76 -13.32 -10.98
N ALA A 288 -1.54 -13.86 -9.77
CA ALA A 288 -0.22 -14.37 -9.36
C ALA A 288 0.23 -15.57 -10.22
N VAL A 289 -0.68 -16.49 -10.53
CA VAL A 289 -0.40 -17.66 -11.40
C VAL A 289 -0.09 -17.19 -12.83
N ALA A 290 -0.91 -16.34 -13.41
CA ALA A 290 -0.69 -15.81 -14.75
C ALA A 290 0.67 -15.10 -14.88
N TRP A 291 1.10 -14.41 -13.85
CA TRP A 291 2.39 -13.72 -13.83
C TRP A 291 3.59 -14.67 -13.84
N THR A 292 3.48 -15.83 -13.19
CA THR A 292 4.53 -16.87 -13.21
C THR A 292 4.64 -17.53 -14.58
N ASP A 293 3.54 -17.74 -15.28
CA ASP A 293 3.53 -18.34 -16.62
C ASP A 293 4.09 -17.40 -17.69
N LEU A 294 3.77 -16.11 -17.64
CA LEU A 294 4.31 -15.10 -18.57
C LEU A 294 5.83 -14.92 -18.44
N ARG A 295 6.44 -15.31 -17.32
CA ARG A 295 7.89 -15.26 -17.10
C ARG A 295 8.64 -16.52 -17.49
N ARG A 296 7.95 -17.60 -17.87
CA ARG A 296 8.62 -18.78 -18.45
C ARG A 296 9.19 -18.37 -19.80
N PRO A 297 10.51 -18.54 -20.06
CA PRO A 297 11.06 -18.29 -21.37
C PRO A 297 10.27 -19.15 -22.37
N SER A 298 9.66 -18.51 -23.35
CA SER A 298 9.03 -19.24 -24.44
C SER A 298 10.09 -20.15 -25.10
N SER A 299 9.93 -21.45 -24.99
CA SER A 299 10.75 -22.45 -25.66
C SER A 299 10.47 -22.49 -27.18
N ILE A 300 10.14 -21.33 -27.77
CA ILE A 300 10.02 -21.20 -29.21
C ILE A 300 11.44 -21.14 -29.76
N SER A 301 11.99 -22.32 -30.02
CA SER A 301 13.16 -22.50 -30.88
C SER A 301 12.92 -21.77 -32.21
N PRO A 302 13.80 -20.88 -32.66
CA PRO A 302 13.69 -20.33 -34.00
C PRO A 302 13.82 -21.52 -34.97
N ARG A 303 12.73 -21.90 -35.64
CA ARG A 303 12.80 -22.79 -36.78
C ARG A 303 13.66 -22.09 -37.82
N ARG A 304 14.82 -22.70 -38.10
CA ARG A 304 15.68 -22.38 -39.23
C ARG A 304 14.98 -22.76 -40.54
#